data_de8a9e384e70e99f2364b55b820600fd
#
_entry.id   de8a9e384e70e99f2364b55b820600fd
#
_cell.length_a   1.000
_cell.length_b   1.000
_cell.length_c   1.000
_cell.angle_alpha   90.00
_cell.angle_beta   90.00
_cell.angle_gamma   90.00
#
_symmetry.space_group_name_H-M   'P 1'
#
loop_
_entity.id
_entity.type
_entity.pdbx_description
1 polymer ?
#
loop_
_entity_poly.entity_id
_entity_poly.type
_entity_poly.pdbx_seq_one_letter_code
_entity_poly.pdbx_strand_id
1 'polypeptide(L)'
;MSVFLSTTREAAGLGDADAWFSTMTGPSAAEPAALPRARRLRGVSEHLEAAFDAIRDEWLAIARKTTGDPNQELAHMPTLSTYASDFGMMLAWRRLTAEVAKGREAVLVLCDDPWLFRALAALDGVTVPGRTPALWPRLLGAHGRGWLARAAAVGRVAWYWWAARRGRRDIAPGGKWILVYGHPESDAEGNDAYFGDLMRQVPGLRRLLHTDCGWSRARALAADGRTVSLHAFGDIRLLPALFLARWKPRPPAGNVGTAWLVRRAGVLEASGAAAAMTRWQISCQSRWLRRARPAVIAWPWENHPWERAFARAAKSVGTRCMGYQHSVVGRHMYNQGADTNLDGDASLPDVVLCNGRAYGRDLAAWGMPHERLVEAGAFRLRGASRMSFSPNGPILIALSNDPFLARQMTEAARPLAGTGRRFLVKEHPMCQFPFEESEGFTRTEQPFAAMPPLSRVIYCTGTSGLEAYLAGIPVLRFKPAGRVAMNVLPAEVDIVSVDAEGLAAALDRPPLLPAANRASLLSEPDPEFWRALFETGAPAALKDAS
;
A
#
# COMPACT_ATOMS: atom_id res chain seq x y z
N MET A 1 5.96 -19.38 32.49
CA MET A 1 6.01 -19.95 31.16
C MET A 1 6.73 -18.99 30.28
N SER A 2 7.51 -19.48 29.37
CA SER A 2 8.62 -18.67 28.91
C SER A 2 8.65 -18.65 27.39
N VAL A 3 8.59 -17.46 26.83
CA VAL A 3 9.07 -17.25 25.46
C VAL A 3 10.59 -17.11 25.52
N PHE A 4 11.29 -17.94 24.77
CA PHE A 4 12.71 -17.82 24.55
C PHE A 4 12.96 -17.01 23.28
N LEU A 5 13.63 -15.88 23.39
CA LEU A 5 13.94 -15.01 22.26
C LEU A 5 15.40 -15.19 21.83
N SER A 6 15.60 -15.57 20.57
CA SER A 6 16.94 -15.78 20.00
C SER A 6 17.05 -15.22 18.58
N THR A 7 18.27 -15.19 18.05
CA THR A 7 18.51 -14.94 16.62
C THR A 7 18.51 -16.25 15.83
N THR A 8 18.28 -16.18 14.52
CA THR A 8 18.38 -17.37 13.65
C THR A 8 19.77 -18.00 13.65
N ARG A 9 20.82 -17.22 13.91
CA ARG A 9 22.21 -17.67 13.95
C ARG A 9 22.56 -18.42 15.23
N GLU A 10 21.91 -18.11 16.34
CA GLU A 10 22.18 -18.72 17.64
C GLU A 10 21.26 -19.89 17.94
N ALA A 11 20.19 -20.08 17.15
CA ALA A 11 19.25 -21.17 17.30
C ALA A 11 19.83 -22.48 16.73
N ALA A 12 20.70 -23.15 17.49
CA ALA A 12 21.24 -24.47 17.15
C ALA A 12 20.20 -25.61 17.38
N GLY A 13 19.10 -25.35 18.05
CA GLY A 13 18.02 -26.28 18.38
C GLY A 13 16.92 -25.59 19.15
N LEU A 14 15.86 -26.34 19.52
CA LEU A 14 14.72 -25.81 20.28
C LEU A 14 15.04 -25.54 21.77
N GLY A 15 16.14 -26.13 22.30
CA GLY A 15 16.38 -26.10 23.74
C GLY A 15 15.20 -26.67 24.52
N ASP A 16 14.70 -25.93 25.50
CA ASP A 16 13.55 -26.30 26.34
C ASP A 16 12.20 -25.86 25.74
N ALA A 17 12.18 -25.39 24.47
CA ALA A 17 10.94 -24.94 23.84
C ALA A 17 10.17 -26.09 23.19
N ASP A 18 8.85 -26.09 23.34
CA ASP A 18 7.93 -27.05 22.73
C ASP A 18 7.66 -26.76 21.26
N ALA A 19 7.61 -25.46 20.91
CA ALA A 19 7.34 -24.96 19.58
C ALA A 19 8.23 -23.76 19.22
N TRP A 20 8.20 -23.35 17.94
CA TRP A 20 8.96 -22.19 17.48
C TRP A 20 8.23 -21.43 16.36
N PHE A 21 8.56 -20.15 16.23
CA PHE A 21 8.26 -19.36 15.02
C PHE A 21 9.35 -18.29 14.75
N SER A 22 9.40 -17.82 13.52
CA SER A 22 10.30 -16.74 13.11
C SER A 22 9.53 -15.50 12.72
N THR A 23 9.98 -14.33 13.16
CA THR A 23 9.41 -13.05 12.75
C THR A 23 9.71 -12.70 11.29
N MET A 24 10.62 -13.44 10.63
CA MET A 24 11.00 -13.30 9.20
C MET A 24 11.14 -11.83 8.76
N THR A 25 11.76 -11.03 9.61
CA THR A 25 11.94 -9.60 9.38
C THR A 25 13.18 -9.36 8.52
N GLY A 26 12.98 -9.00 7.26
CA GLY A 26 14.04 -8.64 6.33
C GLY A 26 14.00 -9.44 5.02
N PRO A 27 14.68 -8.98 3.97
CA PRO A 27 14.62 -9.59 2.63
C PRO A 27 15.27 -10.98 2.52
N SER A 28 16.04 -11.39 3.51
CA SER A 28 16.77 -12.68 3.53
C SER A 28 16.27 -13.63 4.63
N ALA A 29 15.10 -13.40 5.18
CA ALA A 29 14.57 -14.20 6.26
C ALA A 29 14.17 -15.61 5.76
N ALA A 30 15.14 -16.51 5.67
CA ALA A 30 14.89 -17.93 5.49
C ALA A 30 14.56 -18.59 6.84
N GLU A 31 13.72 -19.60 6.85
CA GLU A 31 13.51 -20.43 8.02
C GLU A 31 14.80 -21.18 8.34
N PRO A 32 15.20 -21.29 9.62
CA PRO A 32 16.39 -22.02 9.98
C PRO A 32 16.24 -23.51 9.69
N ALA A 33 17.10 -24.02 8.81
CA ALA A 33 17.07 -25.43 8.43
C ALA A 33 17.33 -26.38 9.62
N ALA A 34 17.93 -25.90 10.70
CA ALA A 34 18.26 -26.67 11.89
C ALA A 34 17.06 -26.96 12.81
N LEU A 35 15.93 -26.27 12.64
CA LEU A 35 14.75 -26.46 13.51
C LEU A 35 13.73 -27.42 12.90
N PRO A 36 13.14 -28.35 13.69
CA PRO A 36 12.18 -29.30 13.19
C PRO A 36 10.88 -28.59 12.76
N ARG A 37 10.54 -28.67 11.46
CA ARG A 37 9.31 -28.08 10.90
C ARG A 37 8.04 -28.56 11.60
N ALA A 38 8.02 -29.83 12.05
CA ALA A 38 6.90 -30.41 12.77
C ALA A 38 6.56 -29.71 14.10
N ARG A 39 7.52 -28.98 14.69
CA ARG A 39 7.33 -28.17 15.90
C ARG A 39 7.19 -26.68 15.63
N ARG A 40 7.02 -26.30 14.38
CA ARG A 40 6.65 -24.92 14.06
C ARG A 40 5.28 -24.61 14.65
N LEU A 41 5.12 -23.46 15.28
CA LEU A 41 3.84 -23.00 15.79
C LEU A 41 2.83 -22.94 14.62
N ARG A 42 1.73 -23.67 14.75
CA ARG A 42 0.71 -23.71 13.70
C ARG A 42 -0.11 -22.42 13.68
N GLY A 43 -0.64 -22.08 12.51
CA GLY A 43 -1.52 -20.93 12.36
C GLY A 43 -0.85 -19.57 12.63
N VAL A 44 0.50 -19.46 12.54
CA VAL A 44 1.20 -18.19 12.77
C VAL A 44 0.69 -17.08 11.85
N SER A 45 0.35 -17.42 10.61
CA SER A 45 -0.18 -16.44 9.64
C SER A 45 -1.53 -15.88 10.08
N GLU A 46 -2.42 -16.73 10.60
CA GLU A 46 -3.73 -16.34 11.16
C GLU A 46 -3.58 -15.50 12.41
N HIS A 47 -2.74 -15.95 13.35
CA HIS A 47 -2.49 -15.23 14.60
C HIS A 47 -1.83 -13.87 14.35
N LEU A 48 -0.89 -13.79 13.39
CA LEU A 48 -0.25 -12.55 13.01
C LEU A 48 -1.24 -11.56 12.36
N GLU A 49 -2.12 -12.06 11.49
CA GLU A 49 -3.16 -11.23 10.87
C GLU A 49 -4.16 -10.72 11.91
N ALA A 50 -4.61 -11.58 12.84
CA ALA A 50 -5.47 -11.18 13.95
C ALA A 50 -4.80 -10.16 14.88
N ALA A 51 -3.51 -10.35 15.16
CA ALA A 51 -2.73 -9.37 15.92
C ALA A 51 -2.62 -8.04 15.14
N PHE A 52 -2.45 -8.08 13.82
CA PHE A 52 -2.40 -6.89 12.97
C PHE A 52 -3.74 -6.15 12.94
N ASP A 53 -4.86 -6.85 12.84
CA ASP A 53 -6.19 -6.23 12.94
C ASP A 53 -6.37 -5.48 14.28
N ALA A 54 -5.82 -6.02 15.35
CA ALA A 54 -6.00 -5.48 16.70
C ALA A 54 -5.05 -4.32 17.08
N ILE A 55 -4.03 -3.98 16.25
CA ILE A 55 -3.05 -2.93 16.61
C ILE A 55 -3.39 -1.55 16.05
N ARG A 56 -4.44 -1.40 15.26
CA ARG A 56 -4.76 -0.14 14.59
C ARG A 56 -4.85 1.04 15.56
N ASP A 57 -5.60 0.88 16.64
CA ASP A 57 -5.80 1.95 17.63
C ASP A 57 -4.52 2.21 18.45
N GLU A 58 -3.73 1.16 18.74
CA GLU A 58 -2.41 1.31 19.37
C GLU A 58 -1.49 2.12 18.46
N TRP A 59 -1.46 1.80 17.14
CA TRP A 59 -0.66 2.55 16.17
C TRP A 59 -1.10 4.02 16.10
N LEU A 60 -2.41 4.28 16.03
CA LEU A 60 -2.96 5.63 16.01
C LEU A 60 -2.57 6.43 17.28
N ALA A 61 -2.67 5.80 18.45
CA ALA A 61 -2.27 6.42 19.72
C ALA A 61 -0.77 6.74 19.75
N ILE A 62 0.08 5.88 19.19
CA ILE A 62 1.52 6.14 19.06
C ILE A 62 1.77 7.28 18.07
N ALA A 63 1.11 7.27 16.90
CA ALA A 63 1.22 8.33 15.91
C ALA A 63 0.90 9.71 16.49
N ARG A 64 -0.17 9.82 17.28
CA ARG A 64 -0.56 11.04 17.98
C ARG A 64 0.50 11.53 18.98
N LYS A 65 1.22 10.61 19.63
CA LYS A 65 2.29 10.94 20.59
C LYS A 65 3.61 11.32 19.92
N THR A 66 3.82 10.99 18.65
CA THR A 66 5.02 11.37 17.89
C THR A 66 4.89 12.72 17.20
N THR A 67 3.78 13.45 17.43
CA THR A 67 3.52 14.78 16.87
C THR A 67 4.51 15.83 17.40
N GLY A 68 4.72 16.88 16.62
CA GLY A 68 5.61 18.01 16.98
C GLY A 68 6.96 18.03 16.26
N ASP A 69 7.31 17.02 15.47
CA ASP A 69 8.42 17.13 14.51
C ASP A 69 7.91 17.88 13.25
N PRO A 70 8.57 18.97 12.82
CA PRO A 70 8.19 19.70 11.59
C PRO A 70 8.29 18.86 10.31
N ASN A 71 8.94 17.71 10.38
CA ASN A 71 9.04 16.77 9.25
C ASN A 71 8.04 15.60 9.34
N GLN A 72 7.11 15.62 10.28
CA GLN A 72 6.13 14.54 10.44
C GLN A 72 5.27 14.36 9.17
N GLU A 73 4.92 15.45 8.50
CA GLU A 73 4.18 15.43 7.23
C GLU A 73 4.97 14.81 6.07
N LEU A 74 6.25 14.46 6.28
CA LEU A 74 7.10 13.77 5.29
C LEU A 74 7.15 12.26 5.52
N ALA A 75 6.56 11.76 6.61
CA ALA A 75 6.70 10.37 7.07
C ALA A 75 5.40 9.57 6.88
N HIS A 76 5.56 8.27 6.65
CA HIS A 76 4.45 7.34 6.44
C HIS A 76 3.93 6.70 7.75
N MET A 77 4.82 6.45 8.72
CA MET A 77 4.41 5.84 9.99
C MET A 77 3.34 6.65 10.73
N PRO A 78 3.43 7.99 10.87
CA PRO A 78 2.39 8.78 11.54
C PRO A 78 1.05 8.83 10.80
N THR A 79 1.02 8.45 9.53
CA THR A 79 -0.21 8.40 8.72
C THR A 79 -0.85 7.03 8.67
N LEU A 80 -0.34 6.05 9.42
CA LEU A 80 -0.78 4.65 9.41
C LEU A 80 -0.74 4.02 8.01
N SER A 81 0.21 4.42 7.17
CA SER A 81 0.35 3.88 5.82
C SER A 81 0.92 2.47 5.86
N THR A 82 0.06 1.48 5.73
CA THR A 82 0.39 0.06 5.84
C THR A 82 1.24 -0.48 4.69
N TYR A 83 1.21 0.19 3.53
CA TYR A 83 2.08 -0.15 2.39
C TYR A 83 3.48 0.47 2.49
N ALA A 84 3.56 1.69 3.00
CA ALA A 84 4.81 2.45 3.00
C ALA A 84 5.58 2.37 4.32
N SER A 85 4.96 1.85 5.39
CA SER A 85 5.58 1.63 6.70
C SER A 85 5.25 0.24 7.23
N ASP A 86 6.26 -0.51 7.63
CA ASP A 86 6.08 -1.82 8.27
C ASP A 86 5.89 -1.72 9.80
N PHE A 87 5.68 -0.51 10.32
CA PHE A 87 5.53 -0.28 11.75
C PHE A 87 4.38 -1.08 12.37
N GLY A 88 3.23 -1.13 11.68
CA GLY A 88 2.08 -1.94 12.12
C GLY A 88 2.41 -3.42 12.22
N MET A 89 3.20 -3.94 11.28
CA MET A 89 3.67 -5.32 11.34
C MET A 89 4.58 -5.58 12.55
N MET A 90 5.44 -4.62 12.91
CA MET A 90 6.28 -4.73 14.10
C MET A 90 5.44 -4.72 15.39
N LEU A 91 4.39 -3.91 15.44
CA LEU A 91 3.42 -3.95 16.54
C LEU A 91 2.68 -5.29 16.61
N ALA A 92 2.26 -5.83 15.47
CA ALA A 92 1.59 -7.13 15.41
C ALA A 92 2.49 -8.26 15.92
N TRP A 93 3.75 -8.30 15.53
CA TRP A 93 4.72 -9.25 16.07
C TRP A 93 4.90 -9.11 17.58
N ARG A 94 5.00 -7.88 18.07
CA ARG A 94 5.10 -7.61 19.50
C ARG A 94 3.85 -8.12 20.24
N ARG A 95 2.66 -7.85 19.71
CA ARG A 95 1.39 -8.31 20.27
C ARG A 95 1.30 -9.84 20.27
N LEU A 96 1.55 -10.50 19.14
CA LEU A 96 1.55 -11.96 19.03
C LEU A 96 2.52 -12.59 20.04
N THR A 97 3.74 -12.06 20.15
CA THR A 97 4.71 -12.56 21.13
C THR A 97 4.21 -12.41 22.57
N ALA A 98 3.56 -11.28 22.89
CA ALA A 98 2.98 -11.05 24.21
C ALA A 98 1.79 -11.99 24.51
N GLU A 99 1.00 -12.35 23.51
CA GLU A 99 -0.09 -13.31 23.63
C GLU A 99 0.45 -14.75 23.84
N VAL A 100 1.45 -15.15 23.07
CA VAL A 100 2.13 -16.44 23.23
C VAL A 100 2.79 -16.55 24.61
N ALA A 101 3.37 -15.48 25.13
CA ALA A 101 3.99 -15.48 26.46
C ALA A 101 3.01 -15.71 27.61
N LYS A 102 1.72 -15.49 27.40
CA LYS A 102 0.64 -15.82 28.36
C LYS A 102 0.18 -17.28 28.28
N GLY A 103 0.55 -17.97 27.22
CA GLY A 103 0.18 -19.37 26.98
C GLY A 103 0.87 -20.33 27.95
N ARG A 104 0.59 -21.64 27.76
CA ARG A 104 1.17 -22.71 28.61
C ARG A 104 2.42 -23.34 28.00
N GLU A 105 2.57 -23.28 26.70
CA GLU A 105 3.70 -23.86 25.96
C GLU A 105 4.93 -22.96 26.03
N ALA A 106 6.11 -23.55 26.09
CA ALA A 106 7.36 -22.85 25.94
C ALA A 106 7.67 -22.65 24.44
N VAL A 107 7.82 -21.41 24.00
CA VAL A 107 7.97 -21.10 22.58
C VAL A 107 9.26 -20.36 22.30
N LEU A 108 10.03 -20.85 21.31
CA LEU A 108 11.22 -20.17 20.79
C LEU A 108 10.80 -19.18 19.69
N VAL A 109 11.07 -17.91 19.92
CA VAL A 109 10.84 -16.82 18.95
C VAL A 109 12.17 -16.39 18.33
N LEU A 110 12.24 -16.45 17.00
CA LEU A 110 13.44 -16.05 16.26
C LEU A 110 13.28 -14.65 15.68
N CYS A 111 14.20 -13.76 16.00
CA CYS A 111 14.17 -12.38 15.55
C CYS A 111 15.58 -11.85 15.25
N ASP A 112 15.85 -11.51 13.99
CA ASP A 112 17.13 -10.93 13.54
C ASP A 112 17.12 -9.41 13.40
N ASP A 113 15.95 -8.78 13.54
CA ASP A 113 15.83 -7.32 13.54
C ASP A 113 16.22 -6.76 14.92
N PRO A 114 17.28 -5.97 15.03
CA PRO A 114 17.82 -5.58 16.34
C PRO A 114 16.92 -4.64 17.13
N TRP A 115 16.02 -3.91 16.50
CA TRP A 115 15.03 -3.05 17.19
C TRP A 115 13.83 -3.86 17.66
N LEU A 116 13.26 -4.71 16.77
CA LEU A 116 12.18 -5.61 17.14
C LEU A 116 12.63 -6.56 18.25
N PHE A 117 13.82 -7.14 18.14
CA PHE A 117 14.39 -7.98 19.20
C PHE A 117 14.33 -7.30 20.58
N ARG A 118 14.79 -6.03 20.66
CA ARG A 118 14.74 -5.26 21.92
C ARG A 118 13.33 -4.92 22.36
N ALA A 119 12.42 -4.72 21.42
CA ALA A 119 11.02 -4.50 21.73
C ALA A 119 10.33 -5.75 22.28
N LEU A 120 10.70 -6.93 21.76
CA LEU A 120 10.23 -8.23 22.25
C LEU A 120 10.87 -8.59 23.60
N ALA A 121 12.17 -8.37 23.76
CA ALA A 121 12.89 -8.61 25.01
C ALA A 121 12.38 -7.76 26.20
N ALA A 122 11.66 -6.67 25.91
CA ALA A 122 11.05 -5.82 26.92
C ALA A 122 9.63 -6.28 27.35
N LEU A 123 9.14 -7.39 26.85
CA LEU A 123 7.85 -7.99 27.23
C LEU A 123 8.02 -8.88 28.47
N ASP A 124 6.99 -8.87 29.32
CA ASP A 124 6.91 -9.79 30.45
C ASP A 124 6.83 -11.25 29.95
N GLY A 125 7.53 -12.15 30.60
CA GLY A 125 7.59 -13.57 30.24
C GLY A 125 8.49 -13.91 29.06
N VAL A 126 9.27 -12.95 28.54
CA VAL A 126 10.28 -13.20 27.50
C VAL A 126 11.67 -13.31 28.12
N THR A 127 12.37 -14.40 27.85
CA THR A 127 13.74 -14.69 28.28
C THR A 127 14.68 -14.62 27.09
N VAL A 128 15.82 -13.98 27.24
CA VAL A 128 16.88 -13.88 26.21
C VAL A 128 18.06 -14.73 26.65
N PRO A 129 18.20 -15.98 26.18
CA PRO A 129 19.29 -16.85 26.58
C PRO A 129 20.64 -16.49 25.91
N GLY A 130 20.60 -15.84 24.75
CA GLY A 130 21.78 -15.51 23.95
C GLY A 130 22.09 -14.01 23.87
N ARG A 131 22.83 -13.61 22.83
CA ARG A 131 23.24 -12.22 22.63
C ARG A 131 22.17 -11.39 21.92
N THR A 132 22.03 -10.16 22.32
CA THR A 132 21.19 -9.18 21.61
C THR A 132 21.86 -8.78 20.28
N PRO A 133 21.13 -8.78 19.16
CA PRO A 133 21.69 -8.38 17.86
C PRO A 133 22.25 -6.95 17.89
N ALA A 134 23.42 -6.75 17.25
CA ALA A 134 24.08 -5.46 17.19
C ALA A 134 23.28 -4.44 16.34
N LEU A 135 23.09 -3.23 16.86
CA LEU A 135 22.39 -2.13 16.17
C LEU A 135 23.26 -1.39 15.15
N TRP A 136 24.54 -1.18 15.51
CA TRP A 136 25.40 -0.26 14.78
C TRP A 136 25.60 -0.60 13.31
N PRO A 137 25.77 -1.89 12.88
CA PRO A 137 25.93 -2.19 11.45
C PRO A 137 24.68 -1.81 10.63
N ARG A 138 23.49 -2.05 11.20
CA ARG A 138 22.22 -1.68 10.58
C ARG A 138 22.04 -0.17 10.50
N LEU A 139 22.42 0.56 11.55
CA LEU A 139 22.39 2.02 11.58
C LEU A 139 23.31 2.63 10.52
N LEU A 140 24.58 2.19 10.46
CA LEU A 140 25.53 2.70 9.48
C LEU A 140 25.05 2.41 8.05
N GLY A 141 24.62 1.18 7.78
CA GLY A 141 24.08 0.80 6.47
C GLY A 141 22.83 1.60 6.08
N ALA A 142 21.90 1.85 7.01
CA ALA A 142 20.71 2.66 6.75
C ALA A 142 21.08 4.12 6.48
N HIS A 143 21.97 4.71 7.27
CA HIS A 143 22.43 6.08 7.07
C HIS A 143 23.17 6.25 5.75
N GLY A 144 24.12 5.35 5.42
CA GLY A 144 24.84 5.37 4.14
C GLY A 144 23.90 5.30 2.94
N ARG A 145 22.99 4.32 2.93
CA ARG A 145 21.96 4.23 1.88
C ARG A 145 21.11 5.50 1.78
N GLY A 146 20.68 6.04 2.93
CA GLY A 146 19.88 7.25 2.97
C GLY A 146 20.58 8.47 2.39
N TRP A 147 21.87 8.66 2.66
CA TRP A 147 22.66 9.72 2.08
C TRP A 147 22.78 9.59 0.56
N LEU A 148 23.13 8.41 0.07
CA LEU A 148 23.22 8.12 -1.36
C LEU A 148 21.88 8.31 -2.08
N ALA A 149 20.79 7.79 -1.51
CA ALA A 149 19.46 7.92 -2.07
C ALA A 149 19.01 9.38 -2.17
N ARG A 150 19.26 10.20 -1.14
CA ARG A 150 18.93 11.64 -1.17
C ARG A 150 19.81 12.42 -2.13
N ALA A 151 21.10 12.10 -2.24
CA ALA A 151 21.97 12.72 -3.25
C ALA A 151 21.48 12.44 -4.67
N ALA A 152 21.14 11.19 -4.96
CA ALA A 152 20.55 10.80 -6.25
C ALA A 152 19.19 11.50 -6.51
N ALA A 153 18.34 11.61 -5.50
CA ALA A 153 17.06 12.33 -5.59
C ALA A 153 17.27 13.82 -5.89
N VAL A 154 18.21 14.48 -5.20
CA VAL A 154 18.56 15.90 -5.44
C VAL A 154 19.02 16.11 -6.89
N GLY A 155 19.93 15.28 -7.40
CA GLY A 155 20.36 15.34 -8.81
C GLY A 155 19.20 15.16 -9.79
N ARG A 156 18.34 14.17 -9.55
CA ARG A 156 17.16 13.89 -10.38
C ARG A 156 16.17 15.05 -10.40
N VAL A 157 15.81 15.61 -9.24
CA VAL A 157 14.83 16.71 -9.20
C VAL A 157 15.40 18.01 -9.77
N ALA A 158 16.71 18.27 -9.64
CA ALA A 158 17.37 19.40 -10.27
C ALA A 158 17.29 19.31 -11.80
N TRP A 159 17.58 18.13 -12.35
CA TRP A 159 17.45 17.86 -13.77
C TRP A 159 16.01 18.01 -14.27
N TYR A 160 15.04 17.41 -13.60
CA TYR A 160 13.63 17.48 -14.01
C TYR A 160 13.07 18.90 -13.89
N TRP A 161 13.45 19.64 -12.85
CA TRP A 161 13.11 21.05 -12.74
C TRP A 161 13.66 21.86 -13.93
N TRP A 162 14.94 21.66 -14.26
CA TRP A 162 15.58 22.37 -15.38
C TRP A 162 14.88 22.05 -16.69
N ALA A 163 14.57 20.80 -16.96
CA ALA A 163 13.90 20.34 -18.16
C ALA A 163 12.45 20.85 -18.26
N ALA A 164 11.70 20.85 -17.14
CA ALA A 164 10.29 21.22 -17.11
C ALA A 164 10.02 22.74 -16.99
N ARG A 165 11.05 23.56 -16.68
CA ARG A 165 10.85 24.99 -16.31
C ARG A 165 10.11 25.84 -17.35
N ARG A 166 10.14 25.47 -18.62
CA ARG A 166 9.45 26.20 -19.70
C ARG A 166 7.92 26.05 -19.59
N GLY A 167 7.41 24.92 -19.07
CA GLY A 167 5.97 24.69 -18.90
C GLY A 167 5.26 25.61 -17.89
N ARG A 168 6.00 26.45 -17.15
CA ARG A 168 5.39 27.46 -16.27
C ARG A 168 4.69 28.58 -17.01
N ARG A 169 5.08 28.88 -18.25
CA ARG A 169 4.70 30.10 -18.94
C ARG A 169 3.23 30.11 -19.34
N ASP A 170 2.65 28.96 -19.55
CA ASP A 170 1.34 28.79 -20.20
C ASP A 170 0.19 28.48 -19.24
N ILE A 171 0.35 28.77 -17.94
CA ILE A 171 -0.70 28.51 -16.95
C ILE A 171 -1.41 29.81 -16.59
N ALA A 172 -2.64 29.92 -17.09
CA ALA A 172 -3.60 30.92 -16.63
C ALA A 172 -4.20 30.51 -15.28
N PRO A 173 -4.50 31.46 -14.38
CA PRO A 173 -5.25 31.19 -13.16
C PRO A 173 -6.62 30.60 -13.44
N GLY A 174 -7.10 29.75 -12.50
CA GLY A 174 -8.41 29.11 -12.59
C GLY A 174 -8.37 27.76 -13.30
N GLY A 175 -9.54 27.30 -13.73
CA GLY A 175 -9.72 26.06 -14.48
C GLY A 175 -9.86 24.81 -13.64
N LYS A 176 -10.03 23.71 -14.36
CA LYS A 176 -10.34 22.37 -13.87
C LYS A 176 -9.11 21.50 -14.03
N TRP A 177 -8.75 20.76 -13.00
CA TRP A 177 -7.49 20.00 -13.02
C TRP A 177 -7.66 18.60 -12.45
N ILE A 178 -6.87 17.65 -12.98
CA ILE A 178 -6.56 16.38 -12.33
C ILE A 178 -5.07 16.34 -12.02
N LEU A 179 -4.70 15.87 -10.82
CA LEU A 179 -3.30 15.57 -10.45
C LEU A 179 -3.12 14.06 -10.46
N VAL A 180 -2.27 13.54 -11.33
CA VAL A 180 -2.10 12.11 -11.56
C VAL A 180 -0.63 11.70 -11.68
N TYR A 181 -0.37 10.41 -11.52
CA TYR A 181 0.92 9.80 -11.83
C TYR A 181 1.07 9.58 -13.34
N GLY A 182 2.30 9.49 -13.82
CA GLY A 182 2.59 9.23 -15.24
C GLY A 182 2.44 7.76 -15.63
N HIS A 183 1.26 7.16 -15.39
CA HIS A 183 1.02 5.75 -15.63
C HIS A 183 1.22 5.37 -17.11
N PRO A 184 1.80 4.18 -17.45
CA PRO A 184 2.03 3.75 -18.84
C PRO A 184 0.78 3.72 -19.72
N GLU A 185 -0.40 3.44 -19.16
CA GLU A 185 -1.67 3.39 -19.88
C GLU A 185 -2.29 4.76 -20.18
N SER A 186 -1.79 5.85 -19.57
CA SER A 186 -2.24 7.20 -19.92
C SER A 186 -1.65 7.62 -21.27
N ASP A 187 -2.34 8.45 -22.05
CA ASP A 187 -1.86 8.93 -23.37
C ASP A 187 -2.01 10.44 -23.53
N ALA A 188 -1.55 10.94 -24.68
CA ALA A 188 -1.70 12.34 -25.08
C ALA A 188 -3.05 12.63 -25.77
N GLU A 189 -3.81 11.61 -26.11
CA GLU A 189 -5.15 11.69 -26.71
C GLU A 189 -6.23 11.95 -25.66
N GLY A 190 -5.85 12.00 -24.35
CA GLY A 190 -6.74 12.34 -23.25
C GLY A 190 -7.32 11.15 -22.50
N ASN A 191 -6.73 9.95 -22.66
CA ASN A 191 -7.00 8.84 -21.76
C ASN A 191 -6.05 8.91 -20.56
N ASP A 192 -6.58 8.66 -19.37
CA ASP A 192 -5.82 8.59 -18.13
C ASP A 192 -6.10 7.29 -17.37
N ALA A 193 -5.05 6.64 -16.88
CA ALA A 193 -5.19 5.34 -16.21
C ALA A 193 -6.07 5.37 -14.95
N TYR A 194 -6.21 6.54 -14.32
CA TYR A 194 -7.02 6.72 -13.11
C TYR A 194 -8.42 7.26 -13.41
N PHE A 195 -8.55 8.17 -14.38
CA PHE A 195 -9.75 8.91 -14.72
C PHE A 195 -10.33 8.53 -16.09
N GLY A 196 -9.82 7.46 -16.71
CA GLY A 196 -10.29 7.01 -18.02
C GLY A 196 -10.21 8.11 -19.08
N ASP A 197 -11.25 8.29 -19.85
CA ASP A 197 -11.35 9.26 -20.93
C ASP A 197 -11.91 10.64 -20.51
N LEU A 198 -11.92 10.94 -19.21
CA LEU A 198 -12.52 12.15 -18.64
C LEU A 198 -11.95 13.45 -19.25
N MET A 199 -10.65 13.47 -19.61
CA MET A 199 -10.07 14.63 -20.29
C MET A 199 -10.63 14.90 -21.69
N ARG A 200 -11.27 13.90 -22.32
CA ARG A 200 -12.00 14.08 -23.60
C ARG A 200 -13.42 14.56 -23.37
N GLN A 201 -14.03 14.10 -22.25
CA GLN A 201 -15.44 14.36 -21.93
C GLN A 201 -15.66 15.72 -21.25
N VAL A 202 -14.68 16.22 -20.47
CA VAL A 202 -14.79 17.48 -19.74
C VAL A 202 -13.99 18.58 -20.45
N PRO A 203 -14.68 19.56 -21.09
CA PRO A 203 -13.99 20.65 -21.79
C PRO A 203 -13.11 21.46 -20.85
N GLY A 204 -11.89 21.74 -21.30
CA GLY A 204 -10.93 22.53 -20.55
C GLY A 204 -10.28 21.84 -19.34
N LEU A 205 -10.55 20.56 -19.11
CA LEU A 205 -9.86 19.78 -18.08
C LEU A 205 -8.37 19.62 -18.42
N ARG A 206 -7.51 19.92 -17.44
CA ARG A 206 -6.06 19.89 -17.57
C ARG A 206 -5.46 18.83 -16.63
N ARG A 207 -4.29 18.32 -17.01
CA ARG A 207 -3.58 17.27 -16.25
C ARG A 207 -2.30 17.84 -15.65
N LEU A 208 -2.15 17.65 -14.33
CA LEU A 208 -0.95 17.95 -13.57
C LEU A 208 -0.26 16.62 -13.22
N LEU A 209 1.01 16.48 -13.61
CA LEU A 209 1.74 15.24 -13.34
C LEU A 209 2.51 15.32 -12.04
N HIS A 210 2.34 14.27 -11.21
CA HIS A 210 3.09 14.06 -9.98
C HIS A 210 4.62 14.07 -10.20
N THR A 211 5.40 14.39 -9.17
CA THR A 211 6.87 14.42 -9.25
C THR A 211 7.54 13.07 -9.43
N ASP A 212 6.81 11.97 -9.29
CA ASP A 212 7.31 10.62 -9.61
C ASP A 212 7.33 10.34 -11.11
N CYS A 213 6.61 11.14 -11.90
CA CYS A 213 6.60 10.99 -13.35
C CYS A 213 7.97 11.37 -13.95
N GLY A 214 8.62 10.41 -14.59
CA GLY A 214 9.88 10.62 -15.27
C GLY A 214 9.77 11.62 -16.42
N TRP A 215 10.86 12.33 -16.74
CA TRP A 215 10.85 13.42 -17.73
C TRP A 215 10.40 13.00 -19.13
N SER A 216 10.87 11.87 -19.64
CA SER A 216 10.48 11.37 -20.98
C SER A 216 8.97 11.14 -21.06
N ARG A 217 8.40 10.55 -20.01
CA ARG A 217 6.97 10.31 -19.90
C ARG A 217 6.18 11.61 -19.77
N ALA A 218 6.64 12.53 -18.93
CA ALA A 218 6.01 13.83 -18.77
C ALA A 218 5.99 14.63 -20.09
N ARG A 219 7.06 14.56 -20.87
CA ARG A 219 7.15 15.18 -22.20
C ARG A 219 6.18 14.55 -23.20
N ALA A 220 6.09 13.22 -23.22
CA ALA A 220 5.17 12.51 -24.10
C ALA A 220 3.71 12.89 -23.81
N LEU A 221 3.31 12.92 -22.53
CA LEU A 221 1.96 13.30 -22.12
C LEU A 221 1.66 14.80 -22.37
N ALA A 222 2.66 15.66 -22.26
CA ALA A 222 2.50 17.11 -22.49
C ALA A 222 2.30 17.48 -23.98
N ALA A 223 2.41 16.53 -24.90
CA ALA A 223 2.09 16.74 -26.32
C ALA A 223 0.61 17.11 -26.55
N ASP A 224 -0.28 16.80 -25.58
CA ASP A 224 -1.69 17.21 -25.58
C ASP A 224 -1.93 18.73 -25.39
N GLY A 225 -0.89 19.51 -25.07
CA GLY A 225 -0.99 20.94 -24.75
C GLY A 225 -1.75 21.27 -23.46
N ARG A 226 -2.27 20.26 -22.74
CA ARG A 226 -3.07 20.39 -21.50
C ARG A 226 -2.39 19.81 -20.27
N THR A 227 -1.31 19.07 -20.46
CA THR A 227 -0.57 18.37 -19.40
C THR A 227 0.67 19.16 -18.98
N VAL A 228 0.86 19.30 -17.67
CA VAL A 228 1.99 20.02 -17.07
C VAL A 228 2.63 19.19 -15.97
N SER A 229 3.97 19.19 -15.91
CA SER A 229 4.71 18.53 -14.82
C SER A 229 4.84 19.45 -13.60
N LEU A 230 4.58 18.91 -12.40
CA LEU A 230 4.83 19.61 -11.12
C LEU A 230 6.29 20.05 -10.96
N HIS A 231 7.24 19.33 -11.53
CA HIS A 231 8.65 19.74 -11.51
C HIS A 231 8.88 21.16 -12.05
N ALA A 232 8.03 21.65 -12.95
CA ALA A 232 8.11 23.03 -13.47
C ALA A 232 8.03 24.08 -12.35
N PHE A 233 7.38 23.78 -11.23
CA PHE A 233 7.14 24.71 -10.11
C PHE A 233 8.12 24.54 -8.95
N GLY A 234 9.10 23.68 -9.06
CA GLY A 234 10.13 23.50 -8.05
C GLY A 234 10.93 24.76 -7.74
N ASP A 235 11.58 24.78 -6.59
CA ASP A 235 12.53 25.79 -6.19
C ASP A 235 13.90 25.15 -5.94
N ILE A 236 14.88 25.44 -6.80
CA ILE A 236 16.23 24.89 -6.67
C ILE A 236 16.93 25.30 -5.37
N ARG A 237 16.50 26.39 -4.73
CA ARG A 237 17.04 26.82 -3.44
C ARG A 237 16.75 25.82 -2.31
N LEU A 238 15.79 24.92 -2.53
CA LEU A 238 15.47 23.85 -1.59
C LEU A 238 16.41 22.64 -1.68
N LEU A 239 17.25 22.53 -2.71
CA LEU A 239 18.10 21.34 -2.91
C LEU A 239 18.94 20.96 -1.66
N PRO A 240 19.59 21.89 -0.94
CA PRO A 240 20.28 21.58 0.31
C PRO A 240 19.34 21.03 1.40
N ALA A 241 18.13 21.60 1.51
CA ALA A 241 17.13 21.17 2.47
C ALA A 241 16.55 19.79 2.12
N LEU A 242 16.48 19.42 0.84
CA LEU A 242 16.10 18.07 0.41
C LEU A 242 17.15 17.03 0.82
N PHE A 243 18.42 17.36 0.67
CA PHE A 243 19.51 16.47 1.07
C PHE A 243 19.49 16.18 2.58
N LEU A 244 19.04 17.15 3.39
CA LEU A 244 18.91 17.01 4.84
C LEU A 244 17.52 16.50 5.28
N ALA A 245 16.55 16.37 4.35
CA ALA A 245 15.18 16.01 4.68
C ALA A 245 15.10 14.58 5.23
N ARG A 246 14.69 14.48 6.48
CA ARG A 246 14.40 13.21 7.18
C ARG A 246 13.49 13.45 8.35
N TRP A 247 12.62 12.50 8.62
CA TRP A 247 11.84 12.46 9.84
C TRP A 247 12.70 11.94 11.00
N LYS A 248 12.61 12.60 12.15
CA LYS A 248 13.30 12.22 13.39
C LYS A 248 12.27 12.11 14.51
N PRO A 249 11.59 10.97 14.64
CA PRO A 249 10.58 10.82 15.66
C PRO A 249 11.15 10.92 17.06
N ARG A 250 10.37 11.51 17.97
CA ARG A 250 10.61 11.41 19.40
C ARG A 250 9.85 10.19 19.93
N PRO A 251 10.54 9.16 20.43
CA PRO A 251 9.86 8.02 21.00
C PRO A 251 8.97 8.43 22.17
N PRO A 252 7.78 7.82 22.31
CA PRO A 252 6.92 8.08 23.45
C PRO A 252 7.59 7.64 24.76
N ALA A 253 7.42 8.43 25.82
CA ALA A 253 7.88 8.08 27.14
C ALA A 253 7.04 6.92 27.73
N GLY A 254 7.62 6.14 28.64
CA GLY A 254 6.90 5.16 29.45
C GLY A 254 6.74 3.76 28.85
N ASN A 255 7.07 3.54 27.57
CA ASN A 255 7.03 2.19 26.97
C ASN A 255 8.32 1.92 26.18
N VAL A 256 9.24 1.17 26.80
CA VAL A 256 10.56 0.86 26.21
C VAL A 256 10.44 0.10 24.90
N GLY A 257 9.55 -0.90 24.82
CA GLY A 257 9.35 -1.69 23.62
C GLY A 257 8.85 -0.85 22.44
N THR A 258 7.83 -0.02 22.66
CA THR A 258 7.32 0.90 21.63
C THR A 258 8.39 1.94 21.21
N ALA A 259 9.20 2.42 22.14
CA ALA A 259 10.28 3.36 21.83
C ALA A 259 11.30 2.77 20.86
N TRP A 260 11.62 1.47 20.96
CA TRP A 260 12.50 0.78 20.01
C TRP A 260 11.87 0.71 18.60
N LEU A 261 10.58 0.41 18.51
CA LEU A 261 9.87 0.35 17.22
C LEU A 261 9.78 1.74 16.55
N VAL A 262 9.51 2.80 17.29
CA VAL A 262 9.49 4.17 16.75
C VAL A 262 10.89 4.60 16.26
N ARG A 263 11.96 4.27 16.99
CA ARG A 263 13.35 4.51 16.53
C ARG A 263 13.63 3.76 15.23
N ARG A 264 13.20 2.50 15.14
CA ARG A 264 13.33 1.68 13.92
C ARG A 264 12.63 2.35 12.73
N ALA A 265 11.37 2.75 12.89
CA ALA A 265 10.61 3.42 11.83
C ALA A 265 11.34 4.68 11.34
N GLY A 266 11.81 5.54 12.25
CA GLY A 266 12.59 6.73 11.87
C GLY A 266 13.87 6.43 11.11
N VAL A 267 14.60 5.36 11.49
CA VAL A 267 15.83 4.92 10.78
C VAL A 267 15.50 4.38 9.40
N LEU A 268 14.45 3.55 9.26
CA LEU A 268 14.08 2.96 7.97
C LEU A 268 13.53 4.02 7.00
N GLU A 269 12.67 4.90 7.45
CA GLU A 269 12.18 6.00 6.59
C GLU A 269 13.32 6.96 6.18
N ALA A 270 14.30 7.17 7.06
CA ALA A 270 15.49 7.96 6.74
C ALA A 270 16.51 7.24 5.84
N SER A 271 16.39 5.91 5.66
CA SER A 271 17.31 5.10 4.84
C SER A 271 17.09 5.23 3.33
N GLY A 272 16.07 6.00 2.91
CA GLY A 272 15.72 6.28 1.52
C GLY A 272 15.64 7.77 1.22
N ALA A 273 15.04 8.09 0.08
CA ALA A 273 14.79 9.46 -0.38
C ALA A 273 13.32 9.90 -0.21
N ALA A 274 12.44 9.08 0.37
CA ALA A 274 11.00 9.35 0.43
C ALA A 274 10.69 10.74 1.04
N ALA A 275 11.26 11.07 2.19
CA ALA A 275 11.07 12.37 2.84
C ALA A 275 11.54 13.55 1.96
N ALA A 276 12.65 13.40 1.23
CA ALA A 276 13.15 14.43 0.30
C ALA A 276 12.19 14.62 -0.88
N MET A 277 11.70 13.53 -1.46
CA MET A 277 10.75 13.56 -2.56
C MET A 277 9.40 14.14 -2.13
N THR A 278 8.88 13.75 -0.97
CA THR A 278 7.66 14.32 -0.39
C THR A 278 7.80 15.84 -0.16
N ARG A 279 8.92 16.28 0.40
CA ARG A 279 9.20 17.73 0.58
C ARG A 279 9.26 18.47 -0.76
N TRP A 280 9.92 17.89 -1.76
CA TRP A 280 9.93 18.46 -3.10
C TRP A 280 8.54 18.55 -3.70
N GLN A 281 7.76 17.48 -3.61
CA GLN A 281 6.37 17.42 -4.06
C GLN A 281 5.52 18.52 -3.42
N ILE A 282 5.54 18.63 -2.10
CA ILE A 282 4.79 19.64 -1.34
C ILE A 282 5.18 21.06 -1.77
N SER A 283 6.48 21.31 -1.96
CA SER A 283 6.96 22.61 -2.43
C SER A 283 6.47 22.95 -3.84
N CYS A 284 6.57 21.99 -4.78
CA CYS A 284 6.07 22.14 -6.13
C CYS A 284 4.56 22.42 -6.16
N GLN A 285 3.79 21.65 -5.40
CA GLN A 285 2.33 21.79 -5.26
C GLN A 285 1.94 23.16 -4.72
N SER A 286 2.56 23.60 -3.63
CA SER A 286 2.28 24.90 -3.03
C SER A 286 2.57 26.06 -3.96
N ARG A 287 3.64 25.98 -4.75
CA ARG A 287 3.99 27.01 -5.74
C ARG A 287 3.06 26.98 -6.95
N TRP A 288 2.68 25.79 -7.41
CA TRP A 288 1.70 25.63 -8.47
C TRP A 288 0.34 26.19 -8.06
N LEU A 289 -0.17 25.84 -6.88
CA LEU A 289 -1.45 26.33 -6.33
C LEU A 289 -1.51 27.86 -6.28
N ARG A 290 -0.45 28.52 -5.79
CA ARG A 290 -0.41 29.99 -5.75
C ARG A 290 -0.44 30.63 -7.13
N ARG A 291 0.10 29.95 -8.15
CA ARG A 291 0.11 30.46 -9.53
C ARG A 291 -1.16 30.11 -10.30
N ALA A 292 -1.55 28.84 -10.28
CA ALA A 292 -2.66 28.33 -11.07
C ALA A 292 -4.02 28.66 -10.45
N ARG A 293 -4.11 28.79 -9.12
CA ARG A 293 -5.36 29.04 -8.37
C ARG A 293 -6.53 28.27 -8.99
N PRO A 294 -6.44 26.94 -9.12
CA PRO A 294 -7.45 26.16 -9.79
C PRO A 294 -8.80 26.31 -9.08
N ALA A 295 -9.90 26.35 -9.83
CA ALA A 295 -11.23 26.34 -9.25
C ALA A 295 -11.51 25.00 -8.55
N VAL A 296 -11.13 23.92 -9.24
CA VAL A 296 -11.32 22.55 -8.75
C VAL A 296 -10.16 21.67 -9.17
N ILE A 297 -9.81 20.72 -8.29
CA ILE A 297 -8.83 19.69 -8.57
C ILE A 297 -9.24 18.35 -8.00
N ALA A 298 -9.10 17.28 -8.81
CA ALA A 298 -9.26 15.90 -8.38
C ALA A 298 -7.92 15.15 -8.46
N TRP A 299 -7.72 14.15 -7.59
CA TRP A 299 -6.55 13.27 -7.66
C TRP A 299 -6.86 11.87 -7.17
N PRO A 300 -6.12 10.82 -7.63
CA PRO A 300 -6.17 9.48 -7.06
C PRO A 300 -5.78 9.56 -5.59
N TRP A 301 -6.75 9.36 -4.69
CA TRP A 301 -6.59 9.61 -3.26
C TRP A 301 -6.29 8.32 -2.51
N GLU A 302 -5.22 8.35 -1.73
CA GLU A 302 -4.76 7.28 -0.85
C GLU A 302 -4.41 7.80 0.57
N ASN A 303 -4.69 9.08 0.83
CA ASN A 303 -4.45 9.77 2.10
C ASN A 303 -2.97 9.73 2.55
N HIS A 304 -2.05 9.80 1.59
CA HIS A 304 -0.61 9.86 1.84
C HIS A 304 -0.16 11.19 2.47
N PRO A 305 1.03 11.27 3.07
CA PRO A 305 1.56 12.50 3.67
C PRO A 305 1.50 13.72 2.75
N TRP A 306 1.91 13.58 1.49
CA TRP A 306 1.88 14.67 0.52
C TRP A 306 0.46 15.12 0.16
N GLU A 307 -0.53 14.21 0.16
CA GLU A 307 -1.92 14.51 -0.13
C GLU A 307 -2.55 15.34 0.98
N ARG A 308 -2.24 15.02 2.24
CA ARG A 308 -2.67 15.78 3.41
C ARG A 308 -2.15 17.22 3.35
N ALA A 309 -0.87 17.40 3.03
CA ALA A 309 -0.28 18.72 2.83
C ALA A 309 -0.89 19.46 1.63
N PHE A 310 -1.19 18.72 0.54
CA PHE A 310 -1.81 19.27 -0.66
C PHE A 310 -3.24 19.77 -0.39
N ALA A 311 -4.07 18.98 0.30
CA ALA A 311 -5.43 19.37 0.67
C ALA A 311 -5.44 20.67 1.49
N ARG A 312 -4.56 20.77 2.53
CA ARG A 312 -4.40 22.02 3.32
C ARG A 312 -4.02 23.22 2.45
N ALA A 313 -3.02 23.03 1.58
CA ALA A 313 -2.53 24.10 0.72
C ALA A 313 -3.56 24.53 -0.32
N ALA A 314 -4.32 23.59 -0.89
CA ALA A 314 -5.35 23.88 -1.87
C ALA A 314 -6.53 24.66 -1.25
N LYS A 315 -7.01 24.23 -0.08
CA LYS A 315 -8.04 24.96 0.69
C LYS A 315 -7.61 26.38 1.05
N SER A 316 -6.34 26.58 1.42
CA SER A 316 -5.82 27.91 1.76
C SER A 316 -5.83 28.92 0.62
N VAL A 317 -5.95 28.48 -0.63
CA VAL A 317 -6.08 29.33 -1.82
C VAL A 317 -7.49 29.30 -2.45
N GLY A 318 -8.47 28.69 -1.75
CA GLY A 318 -9.86 28.62 -2.18
C GLY A 318 -10.14 27.58 -3.29
N THR A 319 -9.24 26.62 -3.48
CA THR A 319 -9.42 25.52 -4.44
C THR A 319 -10.31 24.42 -3.87
N ARG A 320 -11.32 24.01 -4.61
CA ARG A 320 -12.16 22.84 -4.26
C ARG A 320 -11.37 21.54 -4.50
N CYS A 321 -11.29 20.70 -3.47
CA CYS A 321 -10.48 19.49 -3.44
C CYS A 321 -11.32 18.23 -3.52
N MET A 322 -11.03 17.35 -4.49
CA MET A 322 -11.72 16.08 -4.68
C MET A 322 -10.72 14.93 -4.65
N GLY A 323 -10.83 14.07 -3.65
CA GLY A 323 -10.06 12.83 -3.59
C GLY A 323 -10.81 11.71 -4.28
N TYR A 324 -10.27 11.12 -5.33
CA TYR A 324 -10.87 9.98 -6.00
C TYR A 324 -10.26 8.67 -5.49
N GLN A 325 -11.07 7.86 -4.84
CA GLN A 325 -10.69 6.51 -4.42
C GLN A 325 -10.62 5.61 -5.67
N HIS A 326 -9.49 5.60 -6.33
CA HIS A 326 -9.25 5.00 -7.66
C HIS A 326 -8.97 3.49 -7.63
N SER A 327 -8.68 2.94 -6.47
CA SER A 327 -8.36 1.52 -6.27
C SER A 327 -9.27 0.90 -5.20
N VAL A 328 -9.03 -0.37 -4.92
CA VAL A 328 -9.72 -1.05 -3.83
C VAL A 328 -9.27 -0.52 -2.47
N VAL A 329 -10.18 -0.40 -1.53
CA VAL A 329 -9.92 -0.10 -0.13
C VAL A 329 -10.42 -1.26 0.69
N GLY A 330 -9.58 -1.83 1.52
CA GLY A 330 -9.94 -2.94 2.39
C GLY A 330 -9.47 -2.72 3.83
N ARG A 331 -9.86 -3.62 4.71
CA ARG A 331 -9.73 -3.49 6.18
C ARG A 331 -8.31 -3.19 6.69
N HIS A 332 -7.27 -3.48 5.91
CA HIS A 332 -5.88 -3.22 6.29
C HIS A 332 -5.33 -1.90 5.75
N MET A 333 -6.11 -1.10 5.05
CA MET A 333 -5.65 0.19 4.52
C MET A 333 -5.92 1.32 5.52
N TYR A 334 -5.28 1.25 6.69
CA TYR A 334 -5.55 2.12 7.85
C TYR A 334 -5.40 3.61 7.56
N ASN A 335 -4.49 3.99 6.66
CA ASN A 335 -4.30 5.38 6.24
C ASN A 335 -5.53 6.03 5.62
N GLN A 336 -6.48 5.24 5.10
CA GLN A 336 -7.74 5.73 4.52
C GLN A 336 -8.73 6.25 5.58
N GLY A 337 -8.55 5.86 6.86
CA GLY A 337 -9.39 6.34 7.95
C GLY A 337 -9.21 7.84 8.20
N ALA A 338 -10.29 8.60 8.27
CA ALA A 338 -10.26 10.05 8.54
C ALA A 338 -9.66 10.40 9.90
N ASP A 339 -9.79 9.51 10.89
CA ASP A 339 -9.21 9.65 12.23
C ASP A 339 -7.67 9.61 12.24
N THR A 340 -7.04 9.18 11.14
CA THR A 340 -5.58 9.22 10.96
C THR A 340 -5.08 10.59 10.50
N ASN A 341 -5.97 11.50 10.13
CA ASN A 341 -5.67 12.89 9.84
C ASN A 341 -5.63 13.68 11.16
N LEU A 342 -4.44 13.81 11.74
CA LEU A 342 -4.25 14.35 13.10
C LEU A 342 -4.66 15.83 13.25
N ASP A 343 -4.78 16.55 12.14
CA ASP A 343 -5.27 17.93 12.03
C ASP A 343 -6.73 17.98 11.52
N GLY A 344 -7.41 16.83 11.56
CA GLY A 344 -8.82 16.72 11.22
C GLY A 344 -9.13 17.11 9.77
N ASP A 345 -10.22 17.83 9.57
CA ASP A 345 -10.77 18.22 8.28
C ASP A 345 -9.84 19.08 7.42
N ALA A 346 -8.84 19.71 8.02
CA ALA A 346 -7.92 20.58 7.30
C ALA A 346 -7.15 19.83 6.20
N SER A 347 -6.81 18.57 6.44
CA SER A 347 -6.03 17.73 5.52
C SER A 347 -6.83 16.68 4.77
N LEU A 348 -8.15 16.62 4.95
CA LEU A 348 -9.05 15.79 4.14
C LEU A 348 -9.48 16.53 2.86
N PRO A 349 -9.76 15.85 1.76
CA PRO A 349 -10.45 16.44 0.61
C PRO A 349 -11.83 17.01 1.02
N ASP A 350 -12.35 17.98 0.25
CA ASP A 350 -13.72 18.48 0.46
C ASP A 350 -14.76 17.42 0.09
N VAL A 351 -14.43 16.58 -0.90
CA VAL A 351 -15.24 15.47 -1.37
C VAL A 351 -14.35 14.25 -1.59
N VAL A 352 -14.81 13.08 -1.19
CA VAL A 352 -14.19 11.78 -1.48
C VAL A 352 -15.09 11.02 -2.43
N LEU A 353 -14.59 10.82 -3.65
CA LEU A 353 -15.29 10.18 -4.74
C LEU A 353 -15.03 8.67 -4.69
N CYS A 354 -16.05 7.88 -4.38
CA CYS A 354 -15.94 6.44 -4.16
C CYS A 354 -16.21 5.63 -5.43
N ASN A 355 -15.52 4.51 -5.58
CA ASN A 355 -15.75 3.55 -6.67
C ASN A 355 -17.14 2.92 -6.66
N GLY A 356 -17.83 2.94 -5.52
CA GLY A 356 -19.17 2.41 -5.33
C GLY A 356 -19.58 2.43 -3.86
N ARG A 357 -20.81 1.99 -3.58
CA ARG A 357 -21.42 2.05 -2.24
C ARG A 357 -20.67 1.31 -1.16
N ALA A 358 -20.12 0.12 -1.47
CA ALA A 358 -19.36 -0.68 -0.49
C ALA A 358 -18.18 0.12 0.06
N TYR A 359 -17.44 0.78 -0.81
CA TYR A 359 -16.28 1.59 -0.40
C TYR A 359 -16.68 2.84 0.38
N GLY A 360 -17.80 3.47 0.03
CA GLY A 360 -18.36 4.58 0.81
C GLY A 360 -18.68 4.15 2.24
N ARG A 361 -19.30 2.97 2.42
CA ARG A 361 -19.61 2.42 3.75
C ARG A 361 -18.34 2.10 4.55
N ASP A 362 -17.34 1.48 3.91
CA ASP A 362 -16.07 1.16 4.57
C ASP A 362 -15.35 2.44 5.05
N LEU A 363 -15.30 3.48 4.22
CA LEU A 363 -14.72 4.76 4.60
C LEU A 363 -15.51 5.47 5.71
N ALA A 364 -16.86 5.41 5.66
CA ALA A 364 -17.71 5.96 6.73
C ALA A 364 -17.47 5.23 8.06
N ALA A 365 -17.34 3.90 8.04
CA ALA A 365 -17.00 3.10 9.22
C ALA A 365 -15.62 3.47 9.81
N TRP A 366 -14.74 4.08 9.02
CA TRP A 366 -13.42 4.60 9.45
C TRP A 366 -13.43 6.10 9.73
N GLY A 367 -14.60 6.65 10.01
CA GLY A 367 -14.77 8.03 10.47
C GLY A 367 -14.77 9.08 9.36
N MET A 368 -14.88 8.70 8.07
CA MET A 368 -15.08 9.69 7.02
C MET A 368 -16.49 10.27 7.12
N PRO A 369 -16.66 11.60 7.22
CA PRO A 369 -17.97 12.21 7.28
C PRO A 369 -18.83 11.89 6.04
N HIS A 370 -20.08 11.49 6.26
CA HIS A 370 -20.98 11.05 5.19
C HIS A 370 -21.18 12.13 4.12
N GLU A 371 -21.23 13.39 4.50
CA GLU A 371 -21.39 14.54 3.61
C GLU A 371 -20.20 14.75 2.66
N ARG A 372 -19.08 14.08 2.90
CA ARG A 372 -17.90 14.10 2.00
C ARG A 372 -17.91 12.93 1.02
N LEU A 373 -18.67 11.88 1.29
CA LEU A 373 -18.65 10.65 0.50
C LEU A 373 -19.64 10.75 -0.66
N VAL A 374 -19.15 10.53 -1.86
CA VAL A 374 -19.95 10.58 -3.09
C VAL A 374 -19.63 9.39 -3.96
N GLU A 375 -20.65 8.67 -4.40
CA GLU A 375 -20.52 7.57 -5.35
C GLU A 375 -20.22 8.13 -6.74
N ALA A 376 -19.06 7.82 -7.32
CA ALA A 376 -18.57 8.42 -8.56
C ALA A 376 -18.19 7.40 -9.65
N GLY A 377 -18.20 6.12 -9.28
CA GLY A 377 -17.92 5.01 -10.19
C GLY A 377 -16.44 4.67 -10.35
N ALA A 378 -16.18 3.46 -10.85
CA ALA A 378 -14.87 2.84 -10.93
C ALA A 378 -14.30 2.86 -12.35
N PHE A 379 -13.43 3.80 -12.68
CA PHE A 379 -12.79 3.85 -14.00
C PHE A 379 -11.89 2.65 -14.30
N ARG A 380 -11.14 2.17 -13.32
CA ARG A 380 -10.12 1.12 -13.51
C ARG A 380 -10.67 -0.30 -13.54
N LEU A 381 -11.84 -0.55 -13.01
CA LEU A 381 -12.39 -1.90 -12.83
C LEU A 381 -13.49 -2.24 -13.84
N ARG A 382 -13.61 -1.50 -14.93
CA ARG A 382 -14.62 -1.69 -15.99
C ARG A 382 -14.52 -3.03 -16.72
N GLY A 383 -13.32 -3.63 -16.80
CA GLY A 383 -13.04 -4.87 -17.56
C GLY A 383 -13.12 -6.17 -16.76
N ALA A 384 -13.42 -6.13 -15.46
CA ALA A 384 -13.37 -7.31 -14.58
C ALA A 384 -14.31 -8.47 -14.98
N SER A 385 -15.32 -8.23 -15.79
CA SER A 385 -16.34 -9.22 -16.19
C SER A 385 -15.96 -10.11 -17.39
N ARG A 386 -14.73 -10.02 -17.89
CA ARG A 386 -14.32 -10.75 -19.13
C ARG A 386 -13.63 -12.10 -18.89
N MET A 387 -13.25 -12.41 -17.64
CA MET A 387 -12.75 -13.74 -17.31
C MET A 387 -13.91 -14.74 -17.25
N SER A 388 -13.65 -16.02 -17.53
CA SER A 388 -14.68 -17.07 -17.48
C SER A 388 -14.23 -18.24 -16.61
N PHE A 389 -15.20 -18.91 -15.99
CA PHE A 389 -14.99 -20.09 -15.15
C PHE A 389 -15.05 -21.36 -15.97
N SER A 390 -14.15 -22.30 -15.67
CA SER A 390 -14.25 -23.71 -16.11
C SER A 390 -13.69 -24.61 -15.00
N PRO A 391 -14.42 -25.63 -14.53
CA PRO A 391 -13.95 -26.53 -13.47
C PRO A 391 -12.66 -27.26 -13.83
N ASN A 392 -12.41 -27.49 -15.10
CA ASN A 392 -11.22 -28.19 -15.62
C ASN A 392 -10.15 -27.21 -16.16
N GLY A 393 -10.36 -25.90 -15.99
CA GLY A 393 -9.42 -24.87 -16.40
C GLY A 393 -8.15 -24.83 -15.53
N PRO A 394 -7.10 -24.15 -15.99
CA PRO A 394 -5.92 -23.93 -15.16
C PRO A 394 -6.25 -23.04 -13.95
N ILE A 395 -5.39 -23.12 -12.93
CA ILE A 395 -5.42 -22.25 -11.77
C ILE A 395 -4.50 -21.06 -12.06
N LEU A 396 -5.01 -19.84 -11.92
CA LEU A 396 -4.18 -18.63 -12.07
C LEU A 396 -3.56 -18.27 -10.72
N ILE A 397 -2.23 -18.05 -10.70
CA ILE A 397 -1.52 -17.41 -9.58
C ILE A 397 -1.22 -15.97 -10.00
N ALA A 398 -1.92 -15.02 -9.40
CA ALA A 398 -1.65 -13.59 -9.58
C ALA A 398 -0.63 -13.13 -8.53
N LEU A 399 0.63 -12.97 -8.94
CA LEU A 399 1.72 -12.63 -8.03
C LEU A 399 1.58 -11.20 -7.49
N SER A 400 2.05 -11.01 -6.25
CA SER A 400 2.16 -9.71 -5.62
C SER A 400 3.33 -8.90 -6.20
N ASN A 401 3.28 -7.58 -6.03
CA ASN A 401 4.41 -6.69 -6.27
C ASN A 401 5.55 -6.81 -5.23
N ASP A 402 5.35 -7.55 -4.14
CA ASP A 402 6.39 -7.87 -3.15
C ASP A 402 7.06 -9.20 -3.51
N PRO A 403 8.39 -9.21 -3.83
CA PRO A 403 9.11 -10.43 -4.18
C PRO A 403 9.09 -11.51 -3.09
N PHE A 404 8.97 -11.11 -1.82
CA PHE A 404 8.87 -12.06 -0.72
C PHE A 404 7.54 -12.82 -0.75
N LEU A 405 6.43 -12.12 -1.00
CA LEU A 405 5.12 -12.73 -1.15
C LEU A 405 5.05 -13.60 -2.41
N ALA A 406 5.55 -13.09 -3.54
CA ALA A 406 5.60 -13.82 -4.80
C ALA A 406 6.37 -15.15 -4.67
N ARG A 407 7.50 -15.14 -3.95
CA ARG A 407 8.28 -16.34 -3.67
C ARG A 407 7.47 -17.37 -2.90
N GLN A 408 6.83 -16.99 -1.80
CA GLN A 408 6.05 -17.92 -0.99
C GLN A 408 4.86 -18.51 -1.76
N MET A 409 4.19 -17.71 -2.58
CA MET A 409 3.10 -18.20 -3.45
C MET A 409 3.61 -19.25 -4.44
N THR A 410 4.74 -18.99 -5.10
CA THR A 410 5.32 -19.91 -6.09
C THR A 410 5.87 -21.18 -5.43
N GLU A 411 6.56 -21.06 -4.29
CA GLU A 411 7.08 -22.20 -3.54
C GLU A 411 5.97 -23.12 -2.99
N ALA A 412 4.84 -22.54 -2.56
CA ALA A 412 3.69 -23.33 -2.08
C ALA A 412 2.94 -24.04 -3.21
N ALA A 413 2.82 -23.42 -4.38
CA ALA A 413 2.02 -23.96 -5.48
C ALA A 413 2.80 -24.91 -6.41
N ARG A 414 4.11 -24.68 -6.62
CA ARG A 414 4.92 -25.48 -7.54
C ARG A 414 4.89 -26.99 -7.29
N PRO A 415 5.03 -27.50 -6.05
CA PRO A 415 4.96 -28.94 -5.79
C PRO A 415 3.62 -29.57 -6.18
N LEU A 416 2.56 -28.77 -6.29
CA LEU A 416 1.22 -29.21 -6.60
C LEU A 416 0.98 -29.36 -8.12
N ALA A 417 1.84 -28.81 -8.96
CA ALA A 417 1.75 -28.93 -10.43
C ALA A 417 1.91 -30.38 -10.91
N GLY A 418 2.78 -31.16 -10.29
CA GLY A 418 2.99 -32.59 -10.63
C GLY A 418 1.83 -33.53 -10.28
N THR A 419 0.72 -33.01 -9.71
CA THR A 419 -0.44 -33.80 -9.26
C THR A 419 -1.65 -33.68 -10.21
N GLY A 420 -1.42 -33.42 -11.49
CA GLY A 420 -2.47 -33.22 -12.50
C GLY A 420 -3.08 -31.83 -12.55
N ARG A 421 -2.62 -30.90 -11.71
CA ARG A 421 -3.04 -29.50 -11.74
C ARG A 421 -2.17 -28.68 -12.66
N ARG A 422 -2.79 -27.73 -13.36
CA ARG A 422 -2.10 -26.78 -14.24
C ARG A 422 -2.19 -25.38 -13.64
N PHE A 423 -1.04 -24.73 -13.48
CA PHE A 423 -0.93 -23.37 -12.97
C PHE A 423 -0.45 -22.41 -14.07
N LEU A 424 -1.14 -21.29 -14.20
CA LEU A 424 -0.68 -20.13 -14.94
C LEU A 424 -0.18 -19.09 -13.94
N VAL A 425 1.06 -18.64 -14.07
CA VAL A 425 1.64 -17.65 -13.16
C VAL A 425 1.74 -16.32 -13.88
N LYS A 426 0.98 -15.33 -13.38
CA LYS A 426 0.99 -13.96 -13.87
C LYS A 426 1.78 -13.06 -12.94
N GLU A 427 2.82 -12.45 -13.47
CA GLU A 427 3.61 -11.47 -12.70
C GLU A 427 2.85 -10.15 -12.50
N HIS A 428 3.22 -9.45 -11.43
CA HIS A 428 2.72 -8.10 -11.21
C HIS A 428 3.42 -7.12 -12.19
N PRO A 429 2.71 -6.18 -12.84
CA PRO A 429 3.30 -5.28 -13.84
C PRO A 429 4.48 -4.45 -13.33
N MET A 430 4.53 -4.18 -12.03
CA MET A 430 5.60 -3.40 -11.39
C MET A 430 6.72 -4.25 -10.79
N CYS A 431 6.64 -5.58 -10.84
CA CYS A 431 7.61 -6.47 -10.23
C CYS A 431 7.75 -7.76 -11.02
N GLN A 432 8.79 -7.84 -11.82
CA GLN A 432 9.19 -9.10 -12.45
C GLN A 432 9.77 -10.01 -11.36
N PHE A 433 9.28 -11.23 -11.29
CA PHE A 433 9.72 -12.23 -10.32
C PHE A 433 10.29 -13.45 -11.06
N PRO A 434 11.60 -13.70 -10.99
CA PRO A 434 12.20 -14.85 -11.65
C PRO A 434 11.74 -16.16 -10.99
N PHE A 435 11.17 -17.06 -11.76
CA PHE A 435 10.90 -18.43 -11.37
C PHE A 435 11.13 -19.37 -12.58
N GLU A 436 11.46 -20.62 -12.30
CA GLU A 436 11.62 -21.65 -13.33
C GLU A 436 10.26 -22.20 -13.71
N GLU A 437 10.01 -22.33 -14.99
CA GLU A 437 8.84 -23.01 -15.53
C GLU A 437 9.04 -24.53 -15.48
N SER A 438 7.96 -25.27 -15.36
CA SER A 438 7.94 -26.73 -15.40
C SER A 438 6.62 -27.22 -15.99
N GLU A 439 6.50 -28.52 -16.22
CA GLU A 439 5.24 -29.11 -16.66
C GLU A 439 4.12 -28.76 -15.66
N GLY A 440 3.03 -28.19 -16.18
CA GLY A 440 1.90 -27.73 -15.38
C GLY A 440 2.13 -26.46 -14.57
N PHE A 441 3.29 -25.78 -14.68
CA PHE A 441 3.58 -24.54 -13.97
C PHE A 441 4.26 -23.54 -14.89
N THR A 442 3.46 -22.74 -15.63
CA THR A 442 3.92 -21.89 -16.73
C THR A 442 3.60 -20.42 -16.52
N ARG A 443 4.44 -19.55 -17.07
CA ARG A 443 4.24 -18.10 -17.08
C ARG A 443 3.15 -17.70 -18.06
N THR A 444 2.43 -16.63 -17.75
CA THR A 444 1.51 -15.99 -18.70
C THR A 444 1.64 -14.48 -18.66
N GLU A 445 1.68 -13.85 -19.82
CA GLU A 445 1.66 -12.39 -19.98
C GLU A 445 0.28 -11.88 -20.41
N GLN A 446 -0.65 -12.81 -20.69
CA GLN A 446 -1.98 -12.44 -21.19
C GLN A 446 -2.70 -11.53 -20.19
N PRO A 447 -3.39 -10.47 -20.67
CA PRO A 447 -4.29 -9.69 -19.84
C PRO A 447 -5.45 -10.57 -19.36
N PHE A 448 -6.04 -10.24 -18.22
CA PHE A 448 -7.12 -11.04 -17.62
C PHE A 448 -8.28 -11.32 -18.60
N ALA A 449 -8.60 -10.34 -19.44
CA ALA A 449 -9.66 -10.48 -20.44
C ALA A 449 -9.38 -11.51 -21.57
N ALA A 450 -8.11 -11.89 -21.76
CA ALA A 450 -7.67 -12.85 -22.79
C ALA A 450 -7.24 -14.21 -22.18
N MET A 451 -7.41 -14.38 -20.86
CA MET A 451 -7.10 -15.65 -20.20
C MET A 451 -8.04 -16.77 -20.68
N PRO A 452 -7.56 -18.01 -20.75
CA PRO A 452 -8.45 -19.15 -20.92
C PRO A 452 -9.42 -19.26 -19.74
N PRO A 453 -10.54 -20.00 -19.86
CA PRO A 453 -11.41 -20.25 -18.74
C PRO A 453 -10.65 -20.86 -17.56
N LEU A 454 -10.76 -20.23 -16.38
CA LEU A 454 -9.99 -20.56 -15.17
C LEU A 454 -10.83 -21.39 -14.19
N SER A 455 -10.21 -22.32 -13.49
CA SER A 455 -10.88 -23.05 -12.41
C SER A 455 -10.81 -22.29 -11.06
N ARG A 456 -9.74 -21.55 -10.82
CA ARG A 456 -9.53 -20.72 -9.61
C ARG A 456 -8.51 -19.62 -9.86
N VAL A 457 -8.55 -18.61 -9.00
CA VAL A 457 -7.49 -17.60 -8.89
C VAL A 457 -6.93 -17.62 -7.48
N ILE A 458 -5.61 -17.73 -7.36
CA ILE A 458 -4.85 -17.55 -6.12
C ILE A 458 -4.20 -16.18 -6.18
N TYR A 459 -4.46 -15.35 -5.18
CA TYR A 459 -3.84 -14.04 -5.04
C TYR A 459 -3.43 -13.80 -3.58
N CYS A 460 -2.58 -12.83 -3.32
CA CYS A 460 -2.15 -12.47 -1.98
C CYS A 460 -2.65 -11.07 -1.58
N THR A 461 -2.39 -10.09 -2.42
CA THR A 461 -2.82 -8.69 -2.28
C THR A 461 -3.04 -8.08 -3.66
N GLY A 462 -3.79 -7.00 -3.76
CA GLY A 462 -4.07 -6.30 -5.03
C GLY A 462 -5.47 -6.55 -5.57
N THR A 463 -5.77 -5.93 -6.72
CA THR A 463 -7.11 -5.93 -7.34
C THR A 463 -7.48 -7.24 -8.02
N SER A 464 -6.50 -8.08 -8.37
CA SER A 464 -6.71 -9.34 -9.09
C SER A 464 -7.70 -10.29 -8.40
N GLY A 465 -7.70 -10.30 -7.05
CA GLY A 465 -8.69 -11.06 -6.28
C GLY A 465 -10.11 -10.55 -6.48
N LEU A 466 -10.32 -9.24 -6.45
CA LEU A 466 -11.63 -8.63 -6.71
C LEU A 466 -12.07 -8.81 -8.15
N GLU A 467 -11.17 -8.66 -9.12
CA GLU A 467 -11.48 -8.86 -10.53
C GLU A 467 -11.96 -10.28 -10.82
N ALA A 468 -11.29 -11.29 -10.25
CA ALA A 468 -11.71 -12.69 -10.37
C ALA A 468 -13.04 -12.95 -9.64
N TYR A 469 -13.22 -12.41 -8.44
CA TYR A 469 -14.47 -12.50 -7.69
C TYR A 469 -15.65 -11.92 -8.48
N LEU A 470 -15.49 -10.74 -9.05
CA LEU A 470 -16.52 -10.07 -9.88
C LEU A 470 -16.82 -10.81 -11.19
N ALA A 471 -15.86 -11.58 -11.71
CA ALA A 471 -16.03 -12.45 -12.87
C ALA A 471 -16.69 -13.79 -12.54
N GLY A 472 -17.05 -14.04 -11.26
CA GLY A 472 -17.64 -15.31 -10.83
C GLY A 472 -16.65 -16.47 -10.74
N ILE A 473 -15.34 -16.19 -10.72
CA ILE A 473 -14.30 -17.22 -10.61
C ILE A 473 -13.99 -17.45 -9.13
N PRO A 474 -13.89 -18.71 -8.68
CA PRO A 474 -13.46 -19.04 -7.33
C PRO A 474 -12.09 -18.44 -6.99
N VAL A 475 -11.98 -17.81 -5.82
CA VAL A 475 -10.78 -17.10 -5.39
C VAL A 475 -10.27 -17.66 -4.08
N LEU A 476 -8.95 -17.84 -3.97
CA LEU A 476 -8.25 -18.14 -2.72
C LEU A 476 -7.27 -16.99 -2.40
N ARG A 477 -7.37 -16.43 -1.21
CA ARG A 477 -6.40 -15.47 -0.70
C ARG A 477 -5.26 -16.22 -0.01
N PHE A 478 -4.05 -16.11 -0.54
CA PHE A 478 -2.86 -16.69 0.06
C PHE A 478 -2.37 -15.86 1.24
N LYS A 479 -2.20 -16.49 2.41
CA LYS A 479 -1.62 -15.90 3.62
C LYS A 479 -0.15 -16.30 3.73
N PRO A 480 0.78 -15.37 3.57
CA PRO A 480 2.20 -15.68 3.66
C PRO A 480 2.64 -15.92 5.11
N ALA A 481 3.68 -16.71 5.30
CA ALA A 481 4.34 -16.82 6.58
C ALA A 481 5.18 -15.56 6.86
N GLY A 482 5.17 -15.10 8.11
CA GLY A 482 6.05 -14.02 8.57
C GLY A 482 5.70 -12.61 8.12
N ARG A 483 4.65 -12.44 7.32
CA ARG A 483 4.10 -11.13 6.93
C ARG A 483 2.59 -11.17 6.84
N VAL A 484 1.96 -10.04 7.09
CA VAL A 484 0.54 -9.84 6.78
C VAL A 484 0.43 -9.38 5.33
N ALA A 485 -0.27 -10.17 4.52
CA ALA A 485 -0.71 -9.71 3.21
C ALA A 485 -1.89 -8.77 3.41
N MET A 486 -1.74 -7.52 3.01
CA MET A 486 -2.78 -6.52 3.20
C MET A 486 -4.08 -6.97 2.51
N ASN A 487 -5.14 -7.14 3.30
CA ASN A 487 -6.46 -7.38 2.73
C ASN A 487 -7.01 -6.05 2.21
N VAL A 488 -7.06 -5.95 0.89
CA VAL A 488 -7.49 -4.75 0.16
C VAL A 488 -8.90 -4.89 -0.40
N LEU A 489 -9.63 -5.96 -0.04
CA LEU A 489 -11.00 -6.15 -0.48
C LEU A 489 -11.99 -5.46 0.46
N PRO A 490 -13.13 -4.99 -0.06
CA PRO A 490 -14.20 -4.45 0.77
C PRO A 490 -14.67 -5.47 1.81
N ALA A 491 -15.18 -4.98 2.94
CA ALA A 491 -15.64 -5.83 4.04
C ALA A 491 -16.74 -6.83 3.63
N GLU A 492 -17.50 -6.51 2.59
CA GLU A 492 -18.58 -7.36 2.05
C GLU A 492 -18.08 -8.55 1.21
N VAL A 493 -16.82 -8.53 0.80
CA VAL A 493 -16.23 -9.59 -0.03
C VAL A 493 -15.55 -10.63 0.86
N ASP A 494 -16.24 -11.73 1.07
CA ASP A 494 -15.69 -12.88 1.81
C ASP A 494 -14.99 -13.84 0.84
N ILE A 495 -13.71 -14.09 1.09
CA ILE A 495 -12.85 -14.97 0.30
C ILE A 495 -12.09 -15.92 1.23
N VAL A 496 -12.14 -17.22 0.89
CA VAL A 496 -11.38 -18.23 1.61
C VAL A 496 -9.89 -17.89 1.61
N SER A 497 -9.33 -17.80 2.80
CA SER A 497 -7.89 -17.56 2.99
C SER A 497 -7.18 -18.85 3.35
N VAL A 498 -5.98 -19.05 2.77
CA VAL A 498 -5.16 -20.26 2.99
C VAL A 498 -3.69 -19.88 3.10
N ASP A 499 -2.96 -20.58 3.93
CA ASP A 499 -1.50 -20.54 3.98
C ASP A 499 -0.87 -21.62 3.08
N ALA A 500 0.45 -21.74 3.10
CA ALA A 500 1.16 -22.74 2.31
C ALA A 500 0.82 -24.18 2.70
N GLU A 501 0.56 -24.42 3.99
CA GLU A 501 0.24 -25.76 4.50
C GLU A 501 -1.19 -26.19 4.12
N GLY A 502 -2.13 -25.25 4.11
CA GLY A 502 -3.54 -25.47 3.77
C GLY A 502 -3.85 -25.45 2.27
N LEU A 503 -2.92 -24.98 1.42
CA LEU A 503 -3.19 -24.74 0.00
C LEU A 503 -3.62 -26.01 -0.76
N ALA A 504 -2.92 -27.12 -0.57
CA ALA A 504 -3.26 -28.40 -1.22
C ALA A 504 -4.69 -28.84 -0.90
N ALA A 505 -5.02 -28.88 0.41
CA ALA A 505 -6.35 -29.27 0.88
C ALA A 505 -7.45 -28.31 0.40
N ALA A 506 -7.16 -27.01 0.28
CA ALA A 506 -8.12 -26.04 -0.24
C ALA A 506 -8.37 -26.22 -1.75
N LEU A 507 -7.36 -26.65 -2.49
CA LEU A 507 -7.50 -26.95 -3.92
C LEU A 507 -8.25 -28.27 -4.19
N ASP A 508 -8.24 -29.20 -3.26
CA ASP A 508 -8.99 -30.49 -3.36
C ASP A 508 -10.49 -30.31 -3.09
N ARG A 509 -10.87 -29.27 -2.35
CA ARG A 509 -12.29 -28.99 -2.10
C ARG A 509 -12.99 -28.45 -3.35
N PRO A 510 -14.28 -28.77 -3.55
CA PRO A 510 -15.07 -28.16 -4.62
C PRO A 510 -14.96 -26.62 -4.57
N PRO A 511 -14.80 -25.96 -5.73
CA PRO A 511 -14.70 -24.51 -5.76
C PRO A 511 -16.00 -23.86 -5.32
N LEU A 512 -15.88 -22.88 -4.41
CA LEU A 512 -17.00 -22.02 -4.03
C LEU A 512 -17.16 -20.94 -5.08
N LEU A 513 -18.23 -20.98 -5.84
CA LEU A 513 -18.52 -19.92 -6.81
C LEU A 513 -18.94 -18.64 -6.07
N PRO A 514 -18.32 -17.49 -6.37
CA PRO A 514 -18.70 -16.24 -5.74
C PRO A 514 -20.14 -15.85 -6.14
N ALA A 515 -20.95 -15.49 -5.17
CA ALA A 515 -22.23 -14.83 -5.39
C ALA A 515 -22.00 -13.32 -5.65
N ALA A 516 -21.18 -13.01 -6.66
CA ALA A 516 -20.76 -11.64 -6.90
C ALA A 516 -21.91 -10.81 -7.49
N ASN A 517 -22.30 -9.75 -6.81
CA ASN A 517 -23.12 -8.69 -7.37
C ASN A 517 -22.23 -7.45 -7.59
N ARG A 518 -21.82 -7.21 -8.83
CA ARG A 518 -20.98 -6.07 -9.18
C ARG A 518 -21.63 -4.75 -8.71
N ALA A 519 -22.94 -4.59 -8.91
CA ALA A 519 -23.65 -3.36 -8.57
C ALA A 519 -23.70 -3.05 -7.07
N SER A 520 -23.53 -4.07 -6.19
CA SER A 520 -23.40 -3.82 -4.76
C SER A 520 -22.03 -3.26 -4.35
N LEU A 521 -20.99 -3.53 -5.14
CA LEU A 521 -19.62 -3.16 -4.84
C LEU A 521 -19.16 -1.92 -5.60
N LEU A 522 -19.41 -1.89 -6.91
CA LEU A 522 -18.86 -0.90 -7.84
C LEU A 522 -19.97 -0.27 -8.67
N SER A 523 -19.84 1.01 -8.92
CA SER A 523 -20.72 1.76 -9.84
C SER A 523 -19.98 2.04 -11.15
N GLU A 524 -20.74 2.19 -12.22
CA GLU A 524 -20.17 2.68 -13.49
C GLU A 524 -20.00 4.20 -13.41
N PRO A 525 -18.86 4.76 -13.90
CA PRO A 525 -18.69 6.21 -13.94
C PRO A 525 -19.69 6.84 -14.93
N ASP A 526 -20.42 7.84 -14.46
CA ASP A 526 -21.32 8.64 -15.26
C ASP A 526 -20.61 9.89 -15.80
N PRO A 527 -20.46 10.04 -17.12
CA PRO A 527 -19.78 11.19 -17.72
C PRO A 527 -20.48 12.53 -17.42
N GLU A 528 -21.81 12.56 -17.33
CA GLU A 528 -22.55 13.79 -17.06
C GLU A 528 -22.36 14.23 -15.61
N PHE A 529 -22.40 13.29 -14.67
CA PHE A 529 -22.06 13.53 -13.27
C PHE A 529 -20.64 14.13 -13.13
N TRP A 530 -19.64 13.54 -13.77
CA TRP A 530 -18.26 14.03 -13.70
C TRP A 530 -18.09 15.41 -14.34
N ARG A 531 -18.79 15.67 -15.45
CA ARG A 531 -18.79 17.00 -16.08
C ARG A 531 -19.39 18.04 -15.14
N ALA A 532 -20.57 17.78 -14.59
CA ALA A 532 -21.23 18.66 -13.64
C ALA A 532 -20.38 18.92 -12.39
N LEU A 533 -19.73 17.88 -11.86
CA LEU A 533 -18.83 17.97 -10.72
C LEU A 533 -17.65 18.92 -10.97
N PHE A 534 -17.02 18.86 -12.15
CA PHE A 534 -15.95 19.78 -12.52
C PHE A 534 -16.45 21.19 -12.89
N GLU A 535 -17.70 21.36 -13.24
CA GLU A 535 -18.30 22.67 -13.55
C GLU A 535 -18.73 23.43 -12.30
N THR A 536 -19.36 22.75 -11.38
CA THR A 536 -19.94 23.36 -10.16
C THR A 536 -19.02 23.27 -8.95
N GLY A 537 -18.04 22.37 -8.96
CA GLY A 537 -17.25 22.03 -7.79
C GLY A 537 -18.03 21.29 -6.69
N ALA A 538 -19.31 20.97 -6.93
CA ALA A 538 -20.17 20.28 -5.99
C ALA A 538 -21.00 19.21 -6.72
N PRO A 539 -21.20 18.03 -6.12
CA PRO A 539 -22.10 17.04 -6.70
C PRO A 539 -23.55 17.54 -6.65
N ALA A 540 -24.24 17.50 -7.79
CA ALA A 540 -25.64 17.89 -7.89
C ALA A 540 -26.60 17.04 -7.00
N ALA A 541 -26.15 15.86 -6.56
CA ALA A 541 -26.95 14.86 -5.87
C ALA A 541 -26.99 14.96 -4.33
N LEU A 542 -26.32 15.94 -3.70
CA LEU A 542 -26.47 16.14 -2.25
C LEU A 542 -27.76 16.88 -1.85
N LYS A 543 -28.64 17.21 -2.80
CA LYS A 543 -29.89 17.90 -2.52
C LYS A 543 -31.09 16.99 -2.19
N ASP A 544 -31.01 15.68 -2.49
CA ASP A 544 -32.16 14.77 -2.38
C ASP A 544 -31.94 13.59 -1.41
N ALA A 545 -30.97 13.65 -0.52
CA ALA A 545 -30.73 12.65 0.50
C ALA A 545 -30.89 13.20 1.93
N SER A 546 -31.85 14.11 2.13
CA SER A 546 -32.27 14.54 3.48
C SER A 546 -33.58 13.85 3.87
#